data_cda98a60632f559b9ab3d48e9fdf0d5c
#
_entry.id   cda98a60632f559b9ab3d48e9fdf0d5c
#
_cell.length_a   1.000
_cell.length_b   1.000
_cell.length_c   1.000
_cell.angle_alpha   90.00
_cell.angle_beta   90.00
_cell.angle_gamma   90.00
#
_symmetry.space_group_name_H-M   'P 1'
#
loop_
_entity.id
_entity.type
_entity.pdbx_description
1 polymer ?
#
loop_
_entity_poly.entity_id
_entity_poly.type
_entity_poly.pdbx_seq_one_letter_code
_entity_poly.pdbx_strand_id
1 'polypeptide(L)'
;MKSNPCPLTHCLFFESPHSLKTPATLEILQLHTSIPRQRARIEQFLAASGLRLDEVDYYAALVDEESGDIIAGGGLWRDIIKCVAVADGHQGEALANTIVSHLIARANAEGHHCVKLYTKPQNRQLFESLSFRLLAEAPQAILMETGVGGIGKYSQALRLISAERQAAAAASATASATLPQAGVIVMNANPFTLGHRRLVEQAAAQVGMLYVVIVKEDCSVFSYAERKDMVSRGVADLANVCVVDGSDYAVSKATFPTYFLKRLSDASDTQMLLDLDLYGRHIAPALGATVRFVGSEPTDALTCRYNKLMQATLPDVRVMQRYEVDGEPVSASRVRMALVKNSLSAAAPLVPPTTLPYLIAHLATRALRTELNTTPKPGLVDSRDNGSHTDMDHAIMMRGIRALHPFFVRLALLGYAPQLPPHGEVVGIGLEAERAMLAATGGVNTHKGALFALGLAVIAAAHAATHATAMGANPPAFLSATIAALAAAFPDTQGTHGSRAKVEASPVATLKSALDNAREGYARLFADWLPFYAARRRANDTYAPHRTLLRIMAELDDTNIVHRSSVDTMIQVKMQARQLLNDFSEPGLEAMNRSFIMRNLSPGGSADMLSMVVFLYGITRQ
;
A
#
# COMPACT_ATOMS: atom_id res chain seq x y z
N MET A 1 33.03 -4.32 -83.58
CA MET A 1 34.10 -3.59 -84.34
C MET A 1 34.84 -2.77 -83.31
N LYS A 2 36.06 -3.17 -83.12
CA LYS A 2 37.32 -2.40 -83.04
C LYS A 2 37.32 -1.33 -81.92
N SER A 3 38.07 -1.48 -80.90
CA SER A 3 39.52 -1.56 -80.61
C SER A 3 40.01 -0.29 -79.96
N ASN A 4 40.40 -0.41 -78.69
CA ASN A 4 41.71 0.00 -78.09
C ASN A 4 42.40 1.31 -78.50
N PRO A 5 43.41 1.83 -77.72
CA PRO A 5 43.87 1.53 -76.37
C PRO A 5 44.31 2.80 -75.54
N CYS A 6 44.72 2.54 -74.31
CA CYS A 6 45.56 3.30 -73.35
C CYS A 6 46.74 4.13 -73.91
N PRO A 7 47.32 5.13 -73.13
CA PRO A 7 48.41 4.81 -72.24
C PRO A 7 48.53 5.59 -70.91
N LEU A 8 48.93 4.90 -69.87
CA LEU A 8 50.09 5.06 -68.95
C LEU A 8 50.75 6.45 -68.86
N THR A 9 50.85 7.03 -67.64
CA THR A 9 52.05 7.09 -66.75
C THR A 9 51.96 8.32 -65.84
N HIS A 10 52.07 8.30 -64.59
CA HIS A 10 53.20 8.42 -63.71
C HIS A 10 52.81 8.51 -62.22
N CYS A 11 53.49 7.71 -61.44
CA CYS A 11 53.57 7.77 -60.00
C CYS A 11 54.07 9.12 -59.49
N LEU A 12 53.54 9.58 -58.39
CA LEU A 12 54.28 10.23 -57.33
C LEU A 12 53.82 9.77 -55.98
N PHE A 13 54.68 9.08 -55.28
CA PHE A 13 54.61 8.76 -53.86
C PHE A 13 54.55 10.04 -53.06
N PHE A 14 53.54 10.14 -52.14
CA PHE A 14 53.67 10.91 -50.92
C PHE A 14 53.26 10.01 -49.77
N GLU A 15 54.24 9.56 -49.04
CA GLU A 15 54.06 9.03 -47.67
C GLU A 15 53.60 10.15 -46.77
N SER A 16 52.54 9.86 -45.98
CA SER A 16 52.35 10.40 -44.64
C SER A 16 51.51 9.45 -43.86
N PRO A 17 51.99 8.97 -42.72
CA PRO A 17 51.22 8.08 -41.86
C PRO A 17 50.40 8.92 -40.91
N HIS A 18 49.16 9.21 -41.24
CA HIS A 18 48.19 9.46 -40.22
C HIS A 18 47.37 8.18 -40.03
N SER A 19 47.80 7.40 -39.04
CA SER A 19 47.02 6.38 -38.40
C SER A 19 45.65 6.96 -38.07
N LEU A 20 44.66 6.67 -38.88
CA LEU A 20 43.26 6.77 -38.49
C LEU A 20 43.08 5.74 -37.38
N LYS A 21 43.20 6.18 -36.10
CA LYS A 21 42.72 5.41 -34.98
C LYS A 21 41.25 5.14 -35.30
N THR A 22 40.89 3.90 -35.52
CA THR A 22 39.52 3.41 -35.47
C THR A 22 38.92 3.96 -34.19
N PRO A 23 37.74 4.59 -34.21
CA PRO A 23 37.14 5.05 -32.97
C PRO A 23 36.96 3.82 -32.09
N ALA A 24 37.63 3.83 -30.93
CA ALA A 24 37.45 2.81 -29.91
C ALA A 24 35.93 2.67 -29.68
N THR A 25 35.44 1.49 -29.85
CA THR A 25 34.04 1.16 -29.55
C THR A 25 33.91 1.25 -28.03
N LEU A 26 33.50 2.44 -27.54
CA LEU A 26 33.24 2.67 -26.13
C LEU A 26 32.13 1.71 -25.67
N GLU A 27 32.47 0.70 -24.89
CA GLU A 27 31.53 -0.28 -24.38
C GLU A 27 30.81 0.29 -23.12
N ILE A 28 29.49 0.18 -23.09
CA ILE A 28 28.70 0.57 -21.92
C ILE A 28 28.70 -0.57 -20.93
N LEU A 29 29.27 -0.34 -19.75
CA LEU A 29 29.32 -1.28 -18.65
C LEU A 29 28.15 -1.02 -17.66
N GLN A 30 27.56 -2.11 -17.17
CA GLN A 30 26.68 -2.03 -16.02
C GLN A 30 27.49 -2.04 -14.72
N LEU A 31 27.30 -1.04 -13.86
CA LEU A 31 27.85 -1.01 -12.52
C LEU A 31 26.74 -1.23 -11.48
N HIS A 32 27.05 -2.06 -10.47
CA HIS A 32 26.11 -2.44 -9.42
C HIS A 32 26.33 -1.61 -8.15
N THR A 33 25.35 -0.81 -7.77
CA THR A 33 25.39 0.03 -6.55
C THR A 33 25.37 -0.79 -5.26
N SER A 34 24.98 -2.06 -5.31
CA SER A 34 25.06 -3.02 -4.20
C SER A 34 26.48 -3.52 -3.92
N ILE A 35 27.40 -3.39 -4.88
CA ILE A 35 28.81 -3.78 -4.73
C ILE A 35 29.62 -2.58 -4.21
N PRO A 36 30.16 -2.60 -2.97
CA PRO A 36 30.76 -1.42 -2.34
C PRO A 36 31.85 -0.75 -3.18
N ARG A 37 32.72 -1.53 -3.84
CA ARG A 37 33.80 -1.00 -4.70
C ARG A 37 33.26 -0.28 -5.94
N GLN A 38 32.24 -0.81 -6.59
CA GLN A 38 31.63 -0.17 -7.76
C GLN A 38 30.84 1.07 -7.35
N ARG A 39 30.12 1.00 -6.23
CA ARG A 39 29.42 2.14 -5.65
C ARG A 39 30.37 3.30 -5.37
N ALA A 40 31.51 3.05 -4.71
CA ALA A 40 32.51 4.08 -4.43
C ALA A 40 33.06 4.75 -5.70
N ARG A 41 33.27 3.99 -6.78
CA ARG A 41 33.69 4.54 -8.08
C ARG A 41 32.64 5.48 -8.66
N ILE A 42 31.36 5.09 -8.62
CA ILE A 42 30.24 5.93 -9.08
C ILE A 42 30.17 7.21 -8.24
N GLU A 43 30.25 7.09 -6.91
CA GLU A 43 30.18 8.23 -5.99
C GLU A 43 31.32 9.23 -6.23
N GLN A 44 32.54 8.73 -6.45
CA GLN A 44 33.70 9.56 -6.79
C GLN A 44 33.54 10.30 -8.13
N PHE A 45 33.08 9.60 -9.16
CA PHE A 45 32.80 10.16 -10.48
C PHE A 45 31.72 11.27 -10.41
N LEU A 46 30.60 10.99 -9.74
CA LEU A 46 29.53 11.96 -9.59
C LEU A 46 29.95 13.17 -8.76
N ALA A 47 30.74 12.97 -7.70
CA ALA A 47 31.23 14.05 -6.86
C ALA A 47 32.12 15.04 -7.63
N ALA A 48 32.95 14.57 -8.56
CA ALA A 48 33.75 15.41 -9.46
C ALA A 48 32.87 16.32 -10.33
N SER A 49 31.66 15.86 -10.71
CA SER A 49 30.67 16.64 -11.45
C SER A 49 29.72 17.46 -10.55
N GLY A 50 29.98 17.51 -9.24
CA GLY A 50 29.13 18.21 -8.26
C GLY A 50 27.77 17.56 -8.04
N LEU A 51 27.67 16.26 -8.27
CA LEU A 51 26.49 15.42 -8.08
C LEU A 51 26.70 14.41 -6.95
N ARG A 52 25.61 13.86 -6.43
CA ARG A 52 25.62 12.76 -5.48
C ARG A 52 24.92 11.55 -6.08
N LEU A 53 25.27 10.36 -5.63
CA LEU A 53 24.54 9.15 -6.01
C LEU A 53 23.18 9.13 -5.31
N ASP A 54 22.12 8.94 -6.11
CA ASP A 54 20.76 8.69 -5.64
C ASP A 54 20.44 7.19 -5.79
N GLU A 55 19.28 6.75 -5.31
CA GLU A 55 18.80 5.39 -5.49
C GLU A 55 18.55 5.11 -6.98
N VAL A 56 19.16 4.05 -7.48
CA VAL A 56 19.02 3.56 -8.86
C VAL A 56 18.97 2.03 -8.87
N ASP A 57 18.14 1.47 -9.75
CA ASP A 57 18.03 0.03 -10.00
C ASP A 57 19.11 -0.44 -10.99
N TYR A 58 19.55 0.44 -11.88
CA TYR A 58 20.51 0.19 -12.91
C TYR A 58 21.43 1.41 -13.09
N TYR A 59 22.75 1.21 -13.25
CA TYR A 59 23.71 2.27 -13.56
C TYR A 59 24.56 1.87 -14.77
N ALA A 60 24.50 2.69 -15.82
CA ALA A 60 25.32 2.56 -17.03
C ALA A 60 26.54 3.47 -16.93
N ALA A 61 27.70 2.98 -17.31
CA ALA A 61 28.96 3.74 -17.36
C ALA A 61 29.75 3.47 -18.63
N LEU A 62 30.26 4.51 -19.23
CA LEU A 62 31.36 4.44 -20.21
C LEU A 62 32.66 4.61 -19.45
N VAL A 63 33.60 3.70 -19.69
CA VAL A 63 34.88 3.64 -18.99
C VAL A 63 35.97 3.79 -20.01
N ASP A 64 36.97 4.61 -19.71
CA ASP A 64 38.18 4.73 -20.48
C ASP A 64 39.01 3.45 -20.35
N GLU A 65 39.44 2.87 -21.48
CA GLU A 65 40.12 1.58 -21.50
C GLU A 65 41.53 1.65 -20.91
N GLU A 66 42.21 2.80 -20.99
CA GLU A 66 43.58 2.96 -20.52
C GLU A 66 43.64 3.26 -19.02
N SER A 67 42.84 4.19 -18.55
CA SER A 67 42.81 4.61 -17.12
C SER A 67 41.89 3.77 -16.26
N GLY A 68 40.89 3.17 -16.87
CA GLY A 68 39.81 2.50 -16.14
C GLY A 68 38.81 3.46 -15.46
N ASP A 69 38.89 4.77 -15.74
CA ASP A 69 38.03 5.76 -15.12
C ASP A 69 36.66 5.88 -15.83
N ILE A 70 35.64 6.27 -15.08
CA ILE A 70 34.33 6.53 -15.66
C ILE A 70 34.36 7.90 -16.35
N ILE A 71 34.12 7.92 -17.67
CA ILE A 71 34.10 9.15 -18.49
C ILE A 71 32.68 9.68 -18.70
N ALA A 72 31.68 8.80 -18.70
CA ALA A 72 30.28 9.19 -18.69
C ALA A 72 29.45 8.13 -17.98
N GLY A 73 28.34 8.52 -17.35
CA GLY A 73 27.47 7.57 -16.67
C GLY A 73 26.11 8.15 -16.36
N GLY A 74 25.19 7.25 -16.03
CA GLY A 74 23.82 7.62 -15.65
C GLY A 74 23.09 6.42 -15.06
N GLY A 75 22.09 6.68 -14.24
CA GLY A 75 21.27 5.67 -13.58
C GLY A 75 19.82 5.69 -14.03
N LEU A 76 19.16 4.56 -13.88
CA LEU A 76 17.72 4.38 -14.07
C LEU A 76 17.11 3.90 -12.75
N TRP A 77 16.04 4.52 -12.33
CA TRP A 77 15.19 4.07 -11.23
C TRP A 77 13.75 3.98 -11.73
N ARG A 78 13.26 2.77 -11.94
CA ARG A 78 11.97 2.53 -12.62
C ARG A 78 11.92 3.22 -13.99
N ASP A 79 11.11 4.27 -14.13
CA ASP A 79 10.95 5.10 -15.33
C ASP A 79 11.64 6.47 -15.24
N ILE A 80 12.54 6.67 -14.26
CA ILE A 80 13.21 7.96 -14.03
C ILE A 80 14.71 7.82 -14.25
N ILE A 81 15.24 8.61 -15.20
CA ILE A 81 16.69 8.74 -15.42
C ILE A 81 17.24 9.71 -14.37
N LYS A 82 18.34 9.29 -13.71
CA LYS A 82 19.01 10.02 -12.63
C LYS A 82 20.52 9.99 -12.79
N CYS A 83 21.22 10.90 -12.10
CA CYS A 83 22.67 10.88 -11.94
C CYS A 83 23.45 10.84 -13.27
N VAL A 84 22.96 11.53 -14.31
CA VAL A 84 23.66 11.64 -15.60
C VAL A 84 24.80 12.64 -15.46
N ALA A 85 26.04 12.21 -15.77
CA ALA A 85 27.25 13.02 -15.76
C ALA A 85 28.21 12.62 -16.87
N VAL A 86 29.06 13.58 -17.28
CA VAL A 86 30.21 13.39 -18.18
C VAL A 86 31.38 14.03 -17.50
N ALA A 87 32.55 13.34 -17.49
CA ALA A 87 33.76 13.80 -16.85
C ALA A 87 34.29 15.09 -17.51
N ASP A 88 34.93 15.94 -16.72
CA ASP A 88 35.62 17.13 -17.24
C ASP A 88 36.72 16.69 -18.23
N GLY A 89 36.79 17.38 -19.37
CA GLY A 89 37.72 16.99 -20.48
C GLY A 89 37.08 16.06 -21.52
N HIS A 90 36.02 15.36 -21.21
CA HIS A 90 35.21 14.53 -22.13
C HIS A 90 33.82 15.16 -22.39
N GLN A 91 33.63 16.42 -21.98
CA GLN A 91 32.38 17.13 -22.16
C GLN A 91 32.07 17.28 -23.66
N GLY A 92 31.03 16.56 -24.08
CA GLY A 92 30.47 16.61 -25.41
C GLY A 92 29.10 15.96 -25.40
N GLU A 93 28.17 16.49 -26.17
CA GLU A 93 26.80 16.00 -26.27
C GLU A 93 26.73 14.51 -26.63
N ALA A 94 27.73 13.98 -27.38
CA ALA A 94 27.77 12.60 -27.85
C ALA A 94 27.78 11.57 -26.70
N LEU A 95 28.57 11.77 -25.63
CA LEU A 95 28.65 10.82 -24.52
C LEU A 95 27.40 10.82 -23.64
N ALA A 96 26.87 12.00 -23.33
CA ALA A 96 25.61 12.13 -22.62
C ALA A 96 24.47 11.48 -23.43
N ASN A 97 24.42 11.72 -24.73
CA ASN A 97 23.43 11.15 -25.64
C ASN A 97 23.52 9.62 -25.67
N THR A 98 24.72 9.06 -25.71
CA THR A 98 24.96 7.61 -25.70
C THR A 98 24.41 6.98 -24.41
N ILE A 99 24.75 7.53 -23.25
CA ILE A 99 24.26 7.04 -21.94
C ILE A 99 22.74 7.17 -21.83
N VAL A 100 22.17 8.33 -22.16
CA VAL A 100 20.72 8.56 -22.05
C VAL A 100 19.95 7.67 -23.01
N SER A 101 20.40 7.51 -24.25
CA SER A 101 19.78 6.60 -25.22
C SER A 101 19.81 5.14 -24.76
N HIS A 102 20.93 4.71 -24.17
CA HIS A 102 21.04 3.38 -23.58
C HIS A 102 20.04 3.19 -22.41
N LEU A 103 19.93 4.18 -21.52
CA LEU A 103 18.97 4.12 -20.38
C LEU A 103 17.52 4.11 -20.87
N ILE A 104 17.17 4.85 -21.92
CA ILE A 104 15.85 4.81 -22.55
C ILE A 104 15.57 3.42 -23.13
N ALA A 105 16.55 2.83 -23.85
CA ALA A 105 16.41 1.48 -24.40
C ALA A 105 16.23 0.45 -23.29
N ARG A 106 16.96 0.57 -22.19
CA ARG A 106 16.83 -0.28 -21.01
C ARG A 106 15.45 -0.15 -20.35
N ALA A 107 14.97 1.07 -20.13
CA ALA A 107 13.63 1.33 -19.59
C ALA A 107 12.53 0.70 -20.47
N ASN A 108 12.65 0.86 -21.81
CA ASN A 108 11.71 0.25 -22.75
C ASN A 108 11.72 -1.29 -22.68
N ALA A 109 12.88 -1.90 -22.51
CA ALA A 109 13.00 -3.36 -22.34
C ALA A 109 12.35 -3.86 -21.04
N GLU A 110 12.27 -3.01 -20.03
CA GLU A 110 11.57 -3.27 -18.76
C GLU A 110 10.08 -2.91 -18.81
N GLY A 111 9.57 -2.46 -19.96
CA GLY A 111 8.16 -2.12 -20.16
C GLY A 111 7.79 -0.65 -19.85
N HIS A 112 8.77 0.20 -19.58
CA HIS A 112 8.58 1.62 -19.35
C HIS A 112 8.69 2.41 -20.67
N HIS A 113 7.57 2.62 -21.36
CA HIS A 113 7.53 3.30 -22.67
C HIS A 113 7.52 4.83 -22.59
N CYS A 114 7.45 5.41 -21.41
CA CYS A 114 7.60 6.83 -21.13
C CYS A 114 8.61 7.01 -20.00
N VAL A 115 9.67 7.75 -20.27
CA VAL A 115 10.80 7.93 -19.35
C VAL A 115 10.88 9.40 -18.94
N LYS A 116 11.05 9.63 -17.66
CA LYS A 116 11.14 10.96 -17.03
C LYS A 116 12.57 11.26 -16.60
N LEU A 117 12.89 12.53 -16.49
CA LEU A 117 14.10 12.99 -15.81
C LEU A 117 13.87 14.33 -15.11
N TYR A 118 14.64 14.55 -14.04
CA TYR A 118 14.76 15.84 -13.39
C TYR A 118 16.18 16.35 -13.59
N THR A 119 16.28 17.63 -13.98
CA THR A 119 17.60 18.25 -14.24
C THR A 119 17.56 19.75 -13.94
N LYS A 120 18.73 20.41 -14.00
CA LYS A 120 18.82 21.87 -13.88
C LYS A 120 18.27 22.55 -15.15
N PRO A 121 17.67 23.75 -15.05
CA PRO A 121 17.10 24.45 -16.21
C PRO A 121 18.09 24.66 -17.38
N GLN A 122 19.38 24.87 -17.06
CA GLN A 122 20.44 25.06 -18.07
C GLN A 122 20.66 23.85 -18.97
N ASN A 123 20.27 22.63 -18.56
CA ASN A 123 20.41 21.42 -19.35
C ASN A 123 19.21 21.16 -20.29
N ARG A 124 18.24 22.07 -20.32
CA ARG A 124 17.00 21.91 -21.08
C ARG A 124 17.26 21.59 -22.55
N GLN A 125 18.11 22.39 -23.21
CA GLN A 125 18.41 22.24 -24.65
C GLN A 125 19.04 20.88 -24.97
N LEU A 126 19.94 20.40 -24.10
CA LEU A 126 20.56 19.08 -24.24
C LEU A 126 19.49 17.98 -24.29
N PHE A 127 18.55 17.98 -23.35
CA PHE A 127 17.52 16.93 -23.30
C PHE A 127 16.42 17.11 -24.34
N GLU A 128 16.13 18.35 -24.77
CA GLU A 128 15.25 18.60 -25.92
C GLU A 128 15.84 18.02 -27.21
N SER A 129 17.17 18.07 -27.42
CA SER A 129 17.85 17.42 -28.57
C SER A 129 17.69 15.88 -28.54
N LEU A 130 17.46 15.29 -27.36
CA LEU A 130 17.17 13.87 -27.16
C LEU A 130 15.66 13.55 -27.15
N SER A 131 14.86 14.45 -27.69
CA SER A 131 13.40 14.29 -27.80
C SER A 131 12.66 14.29 -26.45
N PHE A 132 13.28 14.82 -25.38
CA PHE A 132 12.55 15.11 -24.15
C PHE A 132 11.75 16.40 -24.30
N ARG A 133 10.57 16.42 -23.73
CA ARG A 133 9.71 17.60 -23.66
C ARG A 133 9.57 18.10 -22.24
N LEU A 134 9.54 19.41 -22.06
CA LEU A 134 9.35 20.03 -20.75
C LEU A 134 7.92 19.75 -20.23
N LEU A 135 7.83 19.27 -19.00
CA LEU A 135 6.57 19.07 -18.29
C LEU A 135 6.32 20.15 -17.23
N ALA A 136 7.34 20.43 -16.42
CA ALA A 136 7.25 21.42 -15.36
C ALA A 136 8.59 22.11 -15.14
N GLU A 137 8.53 23.34 -14.62
CA GLU A 137 9.69 24.19 -14.40
C GLU A 137 9.63 24.87 -13.04
N ALA A 138 10.75 24.85 -12.33
CA ALA A 138 11.00 25.59 -11.10
C ALA A 138 12.38 26.27 -11.20
N PRO A 139 12.71 27.27 -10.37
CA PRO A 139 13.98 28.01 -10.49
C PRO A 139 15.24 27.13 -10.44
N GLN A 140 15.21 26.00 -9.75
CA GLN A 140 16.37 25.13 -9.55
C GLN A 140 16.29 23.80 -10.30
N ALA A 141 15.12 23.44 -10.84
CA ALA A 141 14.91 22.15 -11.52
C ALA A 141 13.82 22.23 -12.57
N ILE A 142 13.95 21.39 -13.59
CA ILE A 142 12.90 21.10 -14.57
C ILE A 142 12.59 19.61 -14.56
N LEU A 143 11.33 19.27 -14.85
CA LEU A 143 10.87 17.91 -15.12
C LEU A 143 10.62 17.77 -16.61
N MET A 144 11.20 16.75 -17.21
CA MET A 144 11.05 16.44 -18.64
C MET A 144 10.67 14.97 -18.83
N GLU A 145 10.04 14.64 -19.96
CA GLU A 145 9.72 13.28 -20.36
C GLU A 145 10.00 13.02 -21.83
N THR A 146 10.24 11.75 -22.19
CA THR A 146 10.28 11.28 -23.58
C THR A 146 9.54 9.95 -23.70
N GLY A 147 9.16 9.57 -24.93
CA GLY A 147 8.46 8.31 -25.21
C GLY A 147 6.97 8.48 -25.48
N VAL A 148 6.23 7.37 -25.40
CA VAL A 148 4.82 7.30 -25.80
C VAL A 148 3.92 7.21 -24.59
N GLY A 149 2.79 7.90 -24.64
CA GLY A 149 1.80 7.96 -23.55
C GLY A 149 2.04 9.15 -22.63
N GLY A 150 2.68 8.94 -21.52
CA GLY A 150 3.10 10.01 -20.61
C GLY A 150 1.98 10.93 -20.13
N ILE A 151 2.33 12.18 -19.81
CA ILE A 151 1.39 13.22 -19.35
C ILE A 151 0.31 13.49 -20.40
N GLY A 152 0.64 13.34 -21.69
CA GLY A 152 -0.31 13.54 -22.79
C GLY A 152 -1.49 12.59 -22.71
N LYS A 153 -1.24 11.29 -22.48
CA LYS A 153 -2.29 10.27 -22.32
C LYS A 153 -3.14 10.55 -21.06
N TYR A 154 -2.49 10.91 -19.96
CA TYR A 154 -3.20 11.25 -18.73
C TYR A 154 -4.09 12.48 -18.92
N SER A 155 -3.57 13.58 -19.49
CA SER A 155 -4.34 14.79 -19.77
C SER A 155 -5.50 14.51 -20.74
N GLN A 156 -5.31 13.64 -21.73
CA GLN A 156 -6.38 13.22 -22.63
C GLN A 156 -7.51 12.48 -21.89
N ALA A 157 -7.15 11.55 -20.99
CA ALA A 157 -8.14 10.85 -20.16
C ALA A 157 -8.94 11.83 -19.28
N LEU A 158 -8.28 12.83 -18.67
CA LEU A 158 -8.95 13.87 -17.90
C LEU A 158 -9.90 14.72 -18.76
N ARG A 159 -9.51 15.08 -20.00
CA ARG A 159 -10.39 15.83 -20.93
C ARG A 159 -11.63 15.02 -21.31
N LEU A 160 -11.50 13.72 -21.54
CA LEU A 160 -12.64 12.85 -21.84
C LEU A 160 -13.61 12.80 -20.66
N ILE A 161 -13.10 12.60 -19.44
CA ILE A 161 -13.92 12.62 -18.22
C ILE A 161 -14.63 13.97 -18.07
N SER A 162 -13.92 15.07 -18.29
CA SER A 162 -14.49 16.41 -18.20
C SER A 162 -15.60 16.62 -19.23
N ALA A 163 -15.38 16.23 -20.48
CA ALA A 163 -16.38 16.34 -21.55
C ALA A 163 -17.63 15.49 -21.26
N GLU A 164 -17.47 14.26 -20.81
CA GLU A 164 -18.59 13.39 -20.43
C GLU A 164 -19.43 13.99 -19.29
N ARG A 165 -18.78 14.55 -18.26
CA ARG A 165 -19.47 15.20 -17.14
C ARG A 165 -20.19 16.46 -17.54
N GLN A 166 -19.61 17.28 -18.41
CA GLN A 166 -20.24 18.49 -18.94
C GLN A 166 -21.46 18.11 -19.81
N ALA A 167 -21.35 17.09 -20.66
CA ALA A 167 -22.46 16.61 -21.46
C ALA A 167 -23.61 16.05 -20.58
N ALA A 168 -23.29 15.30 -19.53
CA ALA A 168 -24.28 14.78 -18.59
C ALA A 168 -24.98 15.91 -17.82
N ALA A 169 -24.24 16.93 -17.38
CA ALA A 169 -24.79 18.12 -16.72
C ALA A 169 -25.73 18.90 -17.66
N ALA A 170 -25.34 19.10 -18.92
CA ALA A 170 -26.14 19.77 -19.93
C ALA A 170 -27.45 19.00 -20.24
N ALA A 171 -27.41 17.68 -20.28
CA ALA A 171 -28.58 16.82 -20.51
C ALA A 171 -29.57 16.80 -19.30
N SER A 172 -29.06 17.03 -18.10
CA SER A 172 -29.84 17.04 -16.85
C SER A 172 -30.46 18.39 -16.50
N ALA A 173 -30.34 19.41 -17.33
CA ALA A 173 -30.69 20.79 -17.03
C ALA A 173 -32.20 20.99 -16.85
N THR A 174 -32.70 20.73 -15.66
CA THR A 174 -33.69 21.60 -15.03
C THR A 174 -32.91 22.85 -14.58
N ALA A 175 -33.27 24.01 -15.15
CA ALA A 175 -32.57 25.28 -15.05
C ALA A 175 -32.41 25.76 -13.59
N SER A 176 -31.42 25.25 -12.91
CA SER A 176 -30.86 25.90 -11.73
C SER A 176 -29.57 26.57 -12.17
N ALA A 177 -29.38 27.83 -11.77
CA ALA A 177 -28.23 28.64 -12.15
C ALA A 177 -26.93 27.88 -11.88
N THR A 178 -26.38 27.24 -12.91
CA THR A 178 -25.14 26.47 -12.83
C THR A 178 -24.01 27.46 -12.57
N LEU A 179 -23.32 27.28 -11.46
CA LEU A 179 -22.07 27.97 -11.18
C LEU A 179 -21.10 27.66 -12.33
N PRO A 180 -20.57 28.67 -13.04
CA PRO A 180 -19.88 28.45 -14.33
C PRO A 180 -18.48 27.87 -14.23
N GLN A 181 -17.97 27.66 -13.01
CA GLN A 181 -16.57 27.28 -12.79
C GLN A 181 -16.43 25.80 -12.42
N ALA A 182 -15.34 25.18 -12.88
CA ALA A 182 -14.91 23.88 -12.37
C ALA A 182 -13.77 24.06 -11.36
N GLY A 183 -13.83 23.27 -10.28
CA GLY A 183 -12.84 23.26 -9.22
C GLY A 183 -12.12 21.91 -9.09
N VAL A 184 -10.95 21.93 -8.45
CA VAL A 184 -10.17 20.72 -8.15
C VAL A 184 -9.75 20.68 -6.69
N ILE A 185 -9.89 19.49 -6.09
CA ILE A 185 -9.20 19.10 -4.87
C ILE A 185 -8.23 17.97 -5.22
N VAL A 186 -7.00 18.00 -4.72
CA VAL A 186 -6.08 16.86 -4.75
C VAL A 186 -5.86 16.40 -3.32
N MET A 187 -6.06 15.11 -3.06
CA MET A 187 -5.92 14.58 -1.70
C MET A 187 -5.33 13.17 -1.71
N ASN A 188 -4.64 12.83 -0.62
CA ASN A 188 -4.18 11.46 -0.38
C ASN A 188 -5.29 10.58 0.21
N ALA A 189 -6.15 11.13 1.08
CA ALA A 189 -7.27 10.44 1.74
C ALA A 189 -6.88 9.11 2.42
N ASN A 190 -5.87 9.11 3.26
CA ASN A 190 -5.28 7.92 3.88
C ASN A 190 -5.55 7.84 5.41
N PRO A 191 -6.79 7.46 5.86
CA PRO A 191 -8.00 7.21 5.09
C PRO A 191 -8.81 8.48 4.79
N PHE A 192 -9.97 8.33 4.11
CA PHE A 192 -10.95 9.39 3.92
C PHE A 192 -11.64 9.72 5.24
N THR A 193 -11.60 11.00 5.66
CA THR A 193 -12.11 11.48 6.96
C THR A 193 -13.26 12.46 6.79
N LEU A 194 -13.95 12.78 7.90
CA LEU A 194 -14.96 13.85 7.93
C LEU A 194 -14.36 15.21 7.51
N GLY A 195 -13.09 15.47 7.82
CA GLY A 195 -12.39 16.66 7.35
C GLY A 195 -12.28 16.72 5.82
N HIS A 196 -11.95 15.60 5.17
CA HIS A 196 -11.95 15.51 3.70
C HIS A 196 -13.35 15.65 3.14
N ARG A 197 -14.35 14.99 3.74
CA ARG A 197 -15.74 15.08 3.31
C ARG A 197 -16.24 16.53 3.37
N ARG A 198 -16.00 17.23 4.47
CA ARG A 198 -16.39 18.63 4.66
C ARG A 198 -15.75 19.57 3.66
N LEU A 199 -14.46 19.34 3.36
CA LEU A 199 -13.75 20.10 2.32
C LEU A 199 -14.43 19.92 0.95
N VAL A 200 -14.78 18.67 0.59
CA VAL A 200 -15.48 18.37 -0.68
C VAL A 200 -16.86 19.04 -0.72
N GLU A 201 -17.66 18.95 0.34
CA GLU A 201 -18.97 19.58 0.42
C GLU A 201 -18.91 21.10 0.23
N GLN A 202 -18.00 21.75 0.97
CA GLN A 202 -17.83 23.21 0.90
C GLN A 202 -17.32 23.67 -0.46
N ALA A 203 -16.43 22.91 -1.09
CA ALA A 203 -15.93 23.21 -2.42
C ALA A 203 -16.99 22.96 -3.50
N ALA A 204 -17.74 21.84 -3.41
CA ALA A 204 -18.80 21.51 -4.35
C ALA A 204 -19.92 22.57 -4.36
N ALA A 205 -20.21 23.17 -3.21
CA ALA A 205 -21.20 24.26 -3.10
C ALA A 205 -20.76 25.56 -3.82
N GLN A 206 -19.49 25.71 -4.24
CA GLN A 206 -18.96 26.94 -4.85
C GLN A 206 -18.70 26.82 -6.34
N VAL A 207 -18.81 25.64 -6.93
CA VAL A 207 -18.52 25.37 -8.34
C VAL A 207 -19.59 24.50 -9.02
N GLY A 208 -19.72 24.65 -10.32
CA GLY A 208 -20.65 23.81 -11.09
C GLY A 208 -20.19 22.35 -11.19
N MET A 209 -18.88 22.11 -11.21
CA MET A 209 -18.28 20.76 -11.21
C MET A 209 -17.04 20.76 -10.32
N LEU A 210 -16.93 19.77 -9.44
CA LEU A 210 -15.74 19.56 -8.59
C LEU A 210 -15.09 18.24 -8.93
N TYR A 211 -13.81 18.28 -9.29
CA TYR A 211 -12.98 17.10 -9.49
C TYR A 211 -12.15 16.82 -8.24
N VAL A 212 -12.20 15.58 -7.75
CA VAL A 212 -11.39 15.12 -6.62
C VAL A 212 -10.35 14.14 -7.14
N VAL A 213 -9.10 14.59 -7.20
CA VAL A 213 -7.95 13.82 -7.70
C VAL A 213 -7.32 13.08 -6.52
N ILE A 214 -7.23 11.75 -6.61
CA ILE A 214 -6.60 10.92 -5.57
C ILE A 214 -5.13 10.69 -5.91
N VAL A 215 -4.22 11.10 -5.03
CA VAL A 215 -2.76 10.92 -5.23
C VAL A 215 -2.42 9.44 -5.26
N LYS A 216 -1.69 9.00 -6.30
CA LYS A 216 -1.10 7.67 -6.37
C LYS A 216 0.20 7.64 -5.55
N GLU A 217 0.11 7.20 -4.31
CA GLU A 217 1.27 7.01 -3.44
C GLU A 217 1.22 5.60 -2.83
N ASP A 218 2.30 4.83 -3.02
CA ASP A 218 2.37 3.43 -2.59
C ASP A 218 2.72 3.25 -1.11
N CYS A 219 3.21 4.29 -0.43
CA CYS A 219 3.61 4.25 0.98
C CYS A 219 2.46 4.47 1.97
N SER A 220 1.22 4.36 1.53
CA SER A 220 0.02 4.59 2.35
C SER A 220 -0.39 3.36 3.14
N VAL A 221 -1.04 3.57 4.30
CA VAL A 221 -1.62 2.49 5.13
C VAL A 221 -2.74 1.77 4.37
N PHE A 222 -3.54 2.53 3.63
CA PHE A 222 -4.57 2.02 2.72
C PHE A 222 -4.07 2.09 1.28
N SER A 223 -4.30 1.05 0.50
CA SER A 223 -3.92 0.99 -0.91
C SER A 223 -4.61 2.12 -1.71
N TYR A 224 -4.05 2.42 -2.89
CA TYR A 224 -4.66 3.40 -3.79
C TYR A 224 -6.12 3.06 -4.12
N ALA A 225 -6.41 1.80 -4.41
CA ALA A 225 -7.77 1.33 -4.73
C ALA A 225 -8.74 1.55 -3.58
N GLU A 226 -8.34 1.24 -2.35
CA GLU A 226 -9.17 1.48 -1.15
C GLU A 226 -9.41 2.97 -0.91
N ARG A 227 -8.39 3.80 -1.04
CA ARG A 227 -8.52 5.24 -0.85
C ARG A 227 -9.47 5.86 -1.87
N LYS A 228 -9.36 5.46 -3.13
CA LYS A 228 -10.26 5.90 -4.20
C LYS A 228 -11.71 5.44 -3.93
N ASP A 229 -11.90 4.18 -3.54
CA ASP A 229 -13.23 3.64 -3.25
C ASP A 229 -13.86 4.32 -2.01
N MET A 230 -13.10 4.55 -0.92
CA MET A 230 -13.55 5.32 0.24
C MET A 230 -14.05 6.71 -0.15
N VAL A 231 -13.28 7.43 -0.97
CA VAL A 231 -13.67 8.77 -1.44
C VAL A 231 -14.89 8.68 -2.34
N SER A 232 -14.91 7.78 -3.31
CA SER A 232 -16.03 7.63 -4.26
C SER A 232 -17.35 7.33 -3.55
N ARG A 233 -17.34 6.39 -2.59
CA ARG A 233 -18.51 6.10 -1.76
C ARG A 233 -18.87 7.24 -0.82
N GLY A 234 -17.84 7.90 -0.28
CA GLY A 234 -18.03 8.97 0.68
C GLY A 234 -18.54 10.29 0.08
N VAL A 235 -18.56 10.43 -1.25
CA VAL A 235 -19.08 11.63 -1.96
C VAL A 235 -20.17 11.29 -2.99
N ALA A 236 -20.67 10.05 -2.99
CA ALA A 236 -21.62 9.56 -4.00
C ALA A 236 -22.96 10.31 -4.05
N ASP A 237 -23.34 10.95 -2.95
CA ASP A 237 -24.54 11.78 -2.82
C ASP A 237 -24.35 13.21 -3.37
N LEU A 238 -23.15 13.62 -3.74
CA LEU A 238 -22.85 14.94 -4.30
C LEU A 238 -22.84 14.86 -5.83
N ALA A 239 -23.92 15.30 -6.46
CA ALA A 239 -24.16 15.13 -7.90
C ALA A 239 -23.13 15.83 -8.79
N ASN A 240 -22.55 16.95 -8.31
CA ASN A 240 -21.55 17.74 -9.03
C ASN A 240 -20.10 17.40 -8.63
N VAL A 241 -19.86 16.25 -8.00
CA VAL A 241 -18.52 15.77 -7.64
C VAL A 241 -18.12 14.59 -8.51
N CYS A 242 -16.92 14.64 -9.08
CA CYS A 242 -16.31 13.57 -9.86
C CYS A 242 -14.96 13.18 -9.25
N VAL A 243 -14.84 11.93 -8.81
CA VAL A 243 -13.57 11.38 -8.34
C VAL A 243 -12.78 10.87 -9.54
N VAL A 244 -11.55 11.37 -9.70
CA VAL A 244 -10.67 11.02 -10.83
C VAL A 244 -9.38 10.40 -10.33
N ASP A 245 -8.80 9.55 -11.18
CA ASP A 245 -7.52 8.93 -10.88
C ASP A 245 -6.40 9.98 -10.86
N GLY A 246 -5.54 9.90 -9.87
CA GLY A 246 -4.26 10.58 -9.89
C GLY A 246 -3.31 9.94 -10.90
N SER A 247 -2.19 10.58 -11.12
CA SER A 247 -1.12 10.11 -11.99
C SER A 247 0.14 9.79 -11.22
N ASP A 248 1.06 9.08 -11.88
CA ASP A 248 2.42 8.86 -11.42
C ASP A 248 3.30 10.12 -11.58
N TYR A 249 2.66 11.24 -11.94
CA TYR A 249 3.31 12.55 -12.09
C TYR A 249 3.26 13.41 -10.83
N ALA A 250 2.61 12.96 -9.75
CA ALA A 250 2.69 13.67 -8.48
C ALA A 250 4.15 13.73 -8.01
N VAL A 251 4.69 14.94 -7.90
CA VAL A 251 6.07 15.16 -7.46
C VAL A 251 6.12 14.98 -5.95
N SER A 252 6.42 13.76 -5.51
CA SER A 252 6.52 13.39 -4.10
C SER A 252 7.98 13.36 -3.62
N LYS A 253 8.20 13.29 -2.31
CA LYS A 253 9.54 13.06 -1.75
C LYS A 253 10.19 11.76 -2.26
N ALA A 254 9.39 10.77 -2.62
CA ALA A 254 9.88 9.49 -3.14
C ALA A 254 10.31 9.60 -4.61
N THR A 255 9.67 10.45 -5.40
CA THR A 255 9.94 10.60 -6.84
C THR A 255 10.88 11.74 -7.18
N PHE A 256 10.99 12.77 -6.32
CA PHE A 256 11.82 13.95 -6.57
C PHE A 256 13.28 13.70 -6.14
N PRO A 257 14.23 13.63 -7.09
CA PRO A 257 15.63 13.40 -6.77
C PRO A 257 16.31 14.69 -6.29
N THR A 258 17.15 14.55 -5.26
CA THR A 258 17.86 15.69 -4.64
C THR A 258 19.35 15.75 -5.00
N TYR A 259 19.86 14.81 -5.78
CA TYR A 259 21.29 14.61 -6.05
C TYR A 259 21.98 15.79 -6.73
N PHE A 260 21.25 16.64 -7.45
CA PHE A 260 21.78 17.81 -8.17
C PHE A 260 21.57 19.14 -7.45
N LEU A 261 20.86 19.17 -6.31
CA LEU A 261 20.60 20.38 -5.54
C LEU A 261 21.77 20.70 -4.60
N LYS A 262 22.17 21.97 -4.55
CA LYS A 262 23.29 22.41 -3.71
C LYS A 262 22.95 22.31 -2.20
N ARG A 263 21.69 22.57 -1.81
CA ARG A 263 21.21 22.50 -0.44
C ARG A 263 19.96 21.64 -0.35
N LEU A 264 19.93 20.75 0.62
CA LEU A 264 18.74 19.90 0.89
C LEU A 264 17.53 20.70 1.37
N SER A 265 17.76 21.88 1.99
CA SER A 265 16.69 22.81 2.38
C SER A 265 15.85 23.30 1.19
N ASP A 266 16.48 23.41 0.01
CA ASP A 266 15.83 23.92 -1.19
C ASP A 266 15.03 22.86 -1.93
N ALA A 267 15.23 21.60 -1.58
CA ALA A 267 14.58 20.46 -2.22
C ALA A 267 13.06 20.50 -2.07
N SER A 268 12.56 20.83 -0.88
CA SER A 268 11.12 20.85 -0.60
C SER A 268 10.39 21.92 -1.41
N ASP A 269 10.94 23.13 -1.49
CA ASP A 269 10.31 24.23 -2.25
C ASP A 269 10.36 23.97 -3.76
N THR A 270 11.50 23.50 -4.27
CA THR A 270 11.65 23.14 -5.69
C THR A 270 10.67 22.04 -6.08
N GLN A 271 10.53 21.01 -5.24
CA GLN A 271 9.56 19.94 -5.43
C GLN A 271 8.13 20.48 -5.50
N MET A 272 7.75 21.31 -4.54
CA MET A 272 6.41 21.90 -4.49
C MET A 272 6.11 22.78 -5.72
N LEU A 273 7.08 23.59 -6.16
CA LEU A 273 6.92 24.45 -7.34
C LEU A 273 6.78 23.64 -8.62
N LEU A 274 7.55 22.54 -8.79
CA LEU A 274 7.39 21.64 -9.93
C LEU A 274 6.00 20.97 -9.95
N ASP A 275 5.51 20.53 -8.78
CA ASP A 275 4.17 19.95 -8.68
C ASP A 275 3.08 20.94 -9.04
N LEU A 276 3.20 22.19 -8.58
CA LEU A 276 2.25 23.27 -8.88
C LEU A 276 2.29 23.66 -10.36
N ASP A 277 3.46 23.75 -10.97
CA ASP A 277 3.61 24.08 -12.39
C ASP A 277 3.08 22.95 -13.28
N LEU A 278 3.36 21.69 -12.93
CA LEU A 278 2.78 20.51 -13.60
C LEU A 278 1.25 20.52 -13.53
N TYR A 279 0.69 20.79 -12.34
CA TYR A 279 -0.75 20.92 -12.16
C TYR A 279 -1.33 22.03 -13.05
N GLY A 280 -0.73 23.22 -13.02
CA GLY A 280 -1.20 24.38 -13.77
C GLY A 280 -1.11 24.21 -15.29
N ARG A 281 -0.07 23.53 -15.79
CA ARG A 281 0.13 23.31 -17.24
C ARG A 281 -0.70 22.16 -17.80
N HIS A 282 -0.91 21.10 -17.04
CA HIS A 282 -1.45 19.86 -17.60
C HIS A 282 -2.76 19.40 -16.99
N ILE A 283 -2.93 19.49 -15.66
CA ILE A 283 -4.08 18.91 -14.97
C ILE A 283 -5.26 19.87 -14.96
N ALA A 284 -5.06 21.12 -14.50
CA ALA A 284 -6.13 22.10 -14.43
C ALA A 284 -6.77 22.38 -15.81
N PRO A 285 -5.99 22.63 -16.88
CA PRO A 285 -6.57 22.87 -18.22
C PRO A 285 -7.28 21.63 -18.78
N ALA A 286 -6.79 20.42 -18.49
CA ALA A 286 -7.42 19.18 -18.96
C ALA A 286 -8.81 18.95 -18.34
N LEU A 287 -9.00 19.39 -17.10
CA LEU A 287 -10.29 19.34 -16.38
C LEU A 287 -11.16 20.58 -16.62
N GLY A 288 -10.64 21.62 -17.32
CA GLY A 288 -11.30 22.92 -17.43
C GLY A 288 -11.45 23.62 -16.07
N ALA A 289 -10.58 23.31 -15.13
CA ALA A 289 -10.66 23.80 -13.76
C ALA A 289 -9.95 25.14 -13.61
N THR A 290 -10.64 26.10 -12.98
CA THR A 290 -10.13 27.45 -12.72
C THR A 290 -9.86 27.71 -11.24
N VAL A 291 -10.41 26.87 -10.35
CA VAL A 291 -10.30 27.03 -8.90
C VAL A 291 -9.63 25.81 -8.28
N ARG A 292 -8.66 26.02 -7.40
CA ARG A 292 -8.05 24.99 -6.55
C ARG A 292 -8.54 25.14 -5.12
N PHE A 293 -9.10 24.07 -4.53
CA PHE A 293 -9.50 24.07 -3.14
C PHE A 293 -8.52 23.29 -2.27
N VAL A 294 -8.19 23.83 -1.11
CA VAL A 294 -7.32 23.19 -0.11
C VAL A 294 -7.85 23.45 1.29
N GLY A 295 -7.59 22.53 2.22
CA GLY A 295 -7.86 22.74 3.64
C GLY A 295 -6.78 23.60 4.29
N SER A 296 -7.16 24.43 5.25
CA SER A 296 -6.20 25.12 6.12
C SER A 296 -5.38 24.09 6.92
N GLU A 297 -4.09 24.38 7.14
CA GLU A 297 -3.19 23.49 7.88
C GLU A 297 -2.37 24.29 8.89
N PRO A 298 -2.86 24.42 10.13
CA PRO A 298 -2.17 25.21 11.16
C PRO A 298 -1.00 24.47 11.83
N THR A 299 -0.98 23.14 11.74
CA THR A 299 -0.08 22.30 12.55
C THR A 299 1.10 21.71 11.78
N ASP A 300 0.93 21.40 10.50
CA ASP A 300 2.02 20.88 9.65
C ASP A 300 2.67 22.03 8.85
N ALA A 301 3.88 22.40 9.26
CA ALA A 301 4.65 23.47 8.64
C ALA A 301 4.91 23.25 7.14
N LEU A 302 5.09 21.98 6.70
CA LEU A 302 5.33 21.66 5.30
C LEU A 302 4.07 21.91 4.44
N THR A 303 2.92 21.42 4.90
CA THR A 303 1.64 21.65 4.22
C THR A 303 1.24 23.13 4.26
N CYS A 304 1.50 23.83 5.36
CA CYS A 304 1.28 25.28 5.44
C CYS A 304 2.11 26.03 4.38
N ARG A 305 3.39 25.67 4.22
CA ARG A 305 4.25 26.25 3.19
C ARG A 305 3.78 25.93 1.78
N TYR A 306 3.35 24.70 1.54
CA TYR A 306 2.79 24.30 0.24
C TYR A 306 1.54 25.11 -0.11
N ASN A 307 0.63 25.32 0.85
CA ASN A 307 -0.56 26.15 0.64
C ASN A 307 -0.19 27.61 0.29
N LYS A 308 0.83 28.19 0.96
CA LYS A 308 1.33 29.55 0.64
C LYS A 308 1.92 29.64 -0.74
N LEU A 309 2.76 28.66 -1.15
CA LEU A 309 3.32 28.60 -2.50
C LEU A 309 2.22 28.45 -3.54
N MET A 310 1.21 27.62 -3.27
CA MET A 310 0.06 27.41 -4.15
C MET A 310 -0.71 28.72 -4.36
N GLN A 311 -1.00 29.49 -3.31
CA GLN A 311 -1.68 30.80 -3.40
C GLN A 311 -0.84 31.85 -4.16
N ALA A 312 0.49 31.75 -4.09
CA ALA A 312 1.39 32.65 -4.83
C ALA A 312 1.55 32.27 -6.32
N THR A 313 1.29 31.01 -6.69
CA THR A 313 1.61 30.45 -8.02
C THR A 313 0.37 30.28 -8.90
N LEU A 314 -0.76 29.83 -8.30
CA LEU A 314 -2.00 29.57 -9.03
C LEU A 314 -2.97 30.76 -8.97
N PRO A 315 -3.78 30.99 -10.00
CA PRO A 315 -4.62 32.20 -10.12
C PRO A 315 -5.79 32.29 -9.12
N ASP A 316 -6.43 31.14 -8.77
CA ASP A 316 -7.53 31.08 -7.79
C ASP A 316 -7.35 29.86 -6.88
N VAL A 317 -6.90 30.12 -5.64
CA VAL A 317 -6.75 29.10 -4.60
C VAL A 317 -7.59 29.49 -3.40
N ARG A 318 -8.59 28.66 -3.09
CA ARG A 318 -9.48 28.87 -1.96
C ARG A 318 -9.10 27.96 -0.81
N VAL A 319 -8.71 28.57 0.30
CA VAL A 319 -8.34 27.86 1.54
C VAL A 319 -9.59 27.73 2.41
N MET A 320 -10.04 26.49 2.61
CA MET A 320 -11.23 26.18 3.41
C MET A 320 -10.84 25.92 4.86
N GLN A 321 -11.70 26.35 5.78
CA GLN A 321 -11.47 26.13 7.21
C GLN A 321 -11.51 24.65 7.55
N ARG A 322 -10.59 24.21 8.40
CA ARG A 322 -10.49 22.83 8.84
C ARG A 322 -11.69 22.45 9.70
N TYR A 323 -12.19 21.22 9.48
CA TYR A 323 -13.26 20.67 10.28
C TYR A 323 -12.72 20.12 11.62
N GLU A 324 -13.41 20.44 12.70
CA GLU A 324 -13.05 20.05 14.05
C GLU A 324 -14.15 19.20 14.68
N VAL A 325 -13.74 18.25 15.53
CA VAL A 325 -14.61 17.46 16.40
C VAL A 325 -14.03 17.58 17.81
N ASP A 326 -14.88 17.98 18.76
CA ASP A 326 -14.53 18.23 20.18
C ASP A 326 -13.38 19.26 20.33
N GLY A 327 -13.35 20.28 19.47
CA GLY A 327 -12.34 21.35 19.50
C GLY A 327 -10.98 20.95 18.94
N GLU A 328 -10.87 19.74 18.37
CA GLU A 328 -9.62 19.28 17.73
C GLU A 328 -9.80 19.01 16.23
N PRO A 329 -8.81 19.38 15.40
CA PRO A 329 -8.87 19.14 13.97
C PRO A 329 -8.99 17.65 13.63
N VAL A 330 -9.93 17.32 12.74
CA VAL A 330 -10.06 15.98 12.18
C VAL A 330 -8.94 15.72 11.18
N SER A 331 -8.11 14.69 11.44
CA SER A 331 -7.02 14.34 10.55
C SER A 331 -6.91 12.84 10.31
N ALA A 332 -6.43 12.46 9.13
CA ALA A 332 -6.13 11.06 8.80
C ALA A 332 -5.06 10.46 9.74
N SER A 333 -4.14 11.27 10.24
CA SER A 333 -3.13 10.83 11.21
C SER A 333 -3.75 10.40 12.54
N ARG A 334 -4.77 11.12 13.05
CA ARG A 334 -5.51 10.70 14.25
C ARG A 334 -6.20 9.36 14.05
N VAL A 335 -6.82 9.15 12.88
CA VAL A 335 -7.44 7.85 12.54
C VAL A 335 -6.39 6.75 12.53
N ARG A 336 -5.26 6.94 11.85
CA ARG A 336 -4.17 5.95 11.83
C ARG A 336 -3.61 5.66 13.23
N MET A 337 -3.45 6.67 14.09
CA MET A 337 -3.05 6.45 15.48
C MET A 337 -4.08 5.62 16.27
N ALA A 338 -5.36 5.86 16.08
CA ALA A 338 -6.41 5.06 16.70
C ALA A 338 -6.33 3.58 16.24
N LEU A 339 -6.11 3.34 14.95
CA LEU A 339 -5.90 1.99 14.41
C LEU A 339 -4.63 1.33 14.96
N VAL A 340 -3.52 2.07 15.11
CA VAL A 340 -2.31 1.56 15.76
C VAL A 340 -2.58 1.19 17.22
N LYS A 341 -3.43 1.93 17.91
CA LYS A 341 -3.87 1.60 19.28
C LYS A 341 -4.94 0.51 19.32
N ASN A 342 -5.34 -0.05 18.19
CA ASN A 342 -6.39 -1.05 18.04
C ASN A 342 -7.73 -0.58 18.64
N SER A 343 -8.24 0.59 18.21
CA SER A 343 -9.49 1.18 18.71
C SER A 343 -10.34 1.73 17.57
N LEU A 344 -11.41 1.00 17.22
CA LEU A 344 -12.40 1.49 16.26
C LEU A 344 -13.20 2.66 16.84
N SER A 345 -13.55 2.61 18.13
CA SER A 345 -14.32 3.65 18.82
C SER A 345 -13.64 5.03 18.78
N ALA A 346 -12.30 5.07 18.83
CA ALA A 346 -11.55 6.31 18.69
C ALA A 346 -11.41 6.79 17.23
N ALA A 347 -11.53 5.89 16.26
CA ALA A 347 -11.42 6.20 14.83
C ALA A 347 -12.77 6.58 14.20
N ALA A 348 -13.85 5.91 14.59
CA ALA A 348 -15.18 6.03 13.99
C ALA A 348 -15.73 7.47 13.98
N PRO A 349 -15.62 8.27 15.06
CA PRO A 349 -16.10 9.66 15.06
C PRO A 349 -15.37 10.59 14.08
N LEU A 350 -14.23 10.16 13.52
CA LEU A 350 -13.38 10.97 12.66
C LEU A 350 -13.61 10.70 11.17
N VAL A 351 -14.40 9.70 10.83
CA VAL A 351 -14.58 9.25 9.44
C VAL A 351 -16.06 9.21 9.03
N PRO A 352 -16.38 9.38 7.74
CA PRO A 352 -17.73 9.09 7.26
C PRO A 352 -18.08 7.62 7.47
N PRO A 353 -19.38 7.31 7.67
CA PRO A 353 -19.85 5.93 7.82
C PRO A 353 -19.36 4.99 6.72
N THR A 354 -19.27 5.47 5.48
CA THR A 354 -18.76 4.72 4.31
C THR A 354 -17.29 4.30 4.40
N THR A 355 -16.51 4.89 5.30
CA THR A 355 -15.11 4.53 5.54
C THR A 355 -14.96 3.40 6.58
N LEU A 356 -15.95 3.18 7.45
CA LEU A 356 -15.89 2.20 8.55
C LEU A 356 -15.55 0.76 8.08
N PRO A 357 -16.12 0.24 6.96
CA PRO A 357 -15.79 -1.11 6.50
C PRO A 357 -14.29 -1.34 6.27
N TYR A 358 -13.59 -0.34 5.75
CA TYR A 358 -12.14 -0.42 5.50
C TYR A 358 -11.34 -0.41 6.80
N LEU A 359 -11.78 0.36 7.80
CA LEU A 359 -11.13 0.36 9.13
C LEU A 359 -11.32 -1.00 9.81
N ILE A 360 -12.51 -1.59 9.72
CA ILE A 360 -12.82 -2.92 10.27
C ILE A 360 -11.94 -3.99 9.60
N ALA A 361 -11.85 -3.99 8.27
CA ALA A 361 -10.98 -4.91 7.53
C ALA A 361 -9.50 -4.74 7.89
N HIS A 362 -9.05 -3.50 8.07
CA HIS A 362 -7.69 -3.21 8.50
C HIS A 362 -7.41 -3.79 9.90
N LEU A 363 -8.35 -3.66 10.84
CA LEU A 363 -8.22 -4.24 12.19
C LEU A 363 -8.19 -5.77 12.15
N ALA A 364 -8.94 -6.43 11.26
CA ALA A 364 -8.89 -7.88 11.08
C ALA A 364 -7.50 -8.33 10.55
N THR A 365 -6.98 -7.67 9.53
CA THR A 365 -5.64 -7.93 9.01
C THR A 365 -4.56 -7.68 10.06
N ARG A 366 -4.71 -6.63 10.86
CA ARG A 366 -3.82 -6.31 11.96
C ARG A 366 -3.86 -7.38 13.06
N ALA A 367 -5.04 -7.94 13.34
CA ALA A 367 -5.19 -9.01 14.33
C ALA A 367 -4.40 -10.25 13.94
N LEU A 368 -4.46 -10.69 12.67
CA LEU A 368 -3.63 -11.77 12.14
C LEU A 368 -2.14 -11.47 12.27
N ARG A 369 -1.70 -10.25 11.95
CA ARG A 369 -0.29 -9.84 12.14
C ARG A 369 0.12 -9.82 13.61
N THR A 370 -0.77 -9.43 14.51
CA THR A 370 -0.49 -9.41 15.94
C THR A 370 -0.34 -10.83 16.47
N GLU A 371 -1.19 -11.75 16.05
CA GLU A 371 -1.09 -13.16 16.35
C GLU A 371 0.24 -13.73 15.84
N LEU A 372 0.55 -13.55 14.54
CA LEU A 372 1.77 -14.06 13.93
C LEU A 372 3.04 -13.55 14.62
N ASN A 373 3.07 -12.29 15.03
CA ASN A 373 4.22 -11.65 15.69
C ASN A 373 4.26 -11.88 17.21
N THR A 374 3.30 -12.58 17.80
CA THR A 374 3.36 -13.01 19.20
C THR A 374 4.43 -14.11 19.33
N THR A 375 5.55 -13.80 20.01
CA THR A 375 6.75 -14.64 20.05
C THR A 375 7.30 -14.72 21.47
N PRO A 376 7.61 -15.92 22.02
CA PRO A 376 7.45 -17.25 21.40
C PRO A 376 6.02 -17.79 21.45
N LYS A 377 5.62 -18.57 20.42
CA LYS A 377 4.32 -19.27 20.37
C LYS A 377 4.52 -20.79 20.33
N PRO A 378 4.08 -21.53 21.34
CA PRO A 378 4.29 -22.98 21.37
C PRO A 378 3.74 -23.72 20.15
N GLY A 379 4.63 -24.33 19.36
CA GLY A 379 4.31 -25.15 18.19
C GLY A 379 3.77 -24.40 16.97
N LEU A 380 3.71 -23.08 16.99
CA LEU A 380 3.17 -22.23 15.93
C LEU A 380 4.28 -21.41 15.27
N VAL A 381 4.05 -21.00 14.02
CA VAL A 381 4.96 -20.09 13.31
C VAL A 381 4.95 -18.72 14.00
N ASP A 382 6.11 -18.18 14.26
CA ASP A 382 6.28 -16.82 14.77
C ASP A 382 7.48 -16.11 14.11
N SER A 383 7.97 -15.01 14.69
CA SER A 383 9.10 -14.26 14.12
C SER A 383 10.47 -14.91 14.34
N ARG A 384 10.57 -15.95 15.19
CA ARG A 384 11.82 -16.65 15.54
C ARG A 384 11.95 -18.00 14.88
N ASP A 385 10.87 -18.79 14.83
CA ASP A 385 10.89 -20.13 14.28
C ASP A 385 9.56 -20.51 13.60
N ASN A 386 9.59 -21.65 12.92
CA ASN A 386 8.43 -22.16 12.18
C ASN A 386 7.51 -23.04 13.04
N GLY A 387 7.78 -23.17 14.35
CA GLY A 387 7.03 -24.08 15.20
C GLY A 387 7.10 -25.53 14.69
N SER A 388 5.98 -26.21 14.68
CA SER A 388 5.83 -27.60 14.19
C SER A 388 5.51 -27.67 12.69
N HIS A 389 6.00 -26.71 11.89
CA HIS A 389 5.72 -26.62 10.46
C HIS A 389 6.99 -26.70 9.62
N THR A 390 6.95 -27.52 8.57
CA THR A 390 8.03 -27.65 7.57
C THR A 390 7.67 -27.00 6.24
N ASP A 391 6.40 -26.65 6.04
CA ASP A 391 5.79 -26.17 4.81
C ASP A 391 5.51 -24.65 4.83
N MET A 392 5.67 -23.99 5.98
CA MET A 392 5.42 -22.57 6.13
C MET A 392 6.38 -21.90 7.11
N ASP A 393 6.67 -20.63 6.83
CA ASP A 393 7.46 -19.73 7.65
C ASP A 393 6.74 -18.39 7.85
N HIS A 394 7.36 -17.47 8.61
CA HIS A 394 6.82 -16.14 8.84
C HIS A 394 6.54 -15.36 7.54
N ALA A 395 7.41 -15.47 6.51
CA ALA A 395 7.24 -14.76 5.25
C ALA A 395 6.05 -15.32 4.44
N ILE A 396 5.88 -16.65 4.42
CA ILE A 396 4.72 -17.32 3.79
C ILE A 396 3.43 -16.92 4.49
N MET A 397 3.40 -16.95 5.84
CA MET A 397 2.26 -16.50 6.63
C MET A 397 1.90 -15.04 6.32
N MET A 398 2.90 -14.14 6.26
CA MET A 398 2.69 -12.72 5.90
C MET A 398 2.16 -12.55 4.47
N ARG A 399 2.56 -13.39 3.50
CA ARG A 399 1.97 -13.37 2.15
C ARG A 399 0.49 -13.77 2.19
N GLY A 400 0.15 -14.82 2.95
CA GLY A 400 -1.23 -15.22 3.18
C GLY A 400 -2.09 -14.09 3.78
N ILE A 401 -1.61 -13.43 4.82
CA ILE A 401 -2.31 -12.29 5.46
C ILE A 401 -2.56 -11.15 4.46
N ARG A 402 -1.55 -10.81 3.63
CA ARG A 402 -1.71 -9.76 2.61
C ARG A 402 -2.75 -10.14 1.56
N ALA A 403 -2.77 -11.39 1.13
CA ALA A 403 -3.72 -11.90 0.15
C ALA A 403 -5.17 -11.89 0.67
N LEU A 404 -5.38 -12.07 1.97
CA LEU A 404 -6.71 -12.07 2.60
C LEU A 404 -7.29 -10.67 2.80
N HIS A 405 -6.46 -9.62 2.90
CA HIS A 405 -6.91 -8.26 3.21
C HIS A 405 -8.02 -7.73 2.29
N PRO A 406 -7.94 -7.82 0.95
CA PRO A 406 -9.00 -7.34 0.06
C PRO A 406 -10.35 -8.05 0.28
N PHE A 407 -10.32 -9.29 0.72
CA PHE A 407 -11.53 -10.06 0.99
C PHE A 407 -12.17 -9.68 2.33
N PHE A 408 -11.38 -9.32 3.34
CA PHE A 408 -11.92 -8.70 4.55
C PHE A 408 -12.59 -7.36 4.23
N VAL A 409 -12.06 -6.56 3.31
CA VAL A 409 -12.74 -5.34 2.83
C VAL A 409 -14.08 -5.70 2.18
N ARG A 410 -14.12 -6.69 1.28
CA ARG A 410 -15.36 -7.14 0.63
C ARG A 410 -16.39 -7.66 1.63
N LEU A 411 -15.96 -8.47 2.61
CA LEU A 411 -16.84 -8.98 3.67
C LEU A 411 -17.36 -7.86 4.58
N ALA A 412 -16.53 -6.86 4.90
CA ALA A 412 -16.96 -5.70 5.68
C ALA A 412 -17.95 -4.84 4.90
N LEU A 413 -17.73 -4.60 3.60
CA LEU A 413 -18.67 -3.89 2.74
C LEU A 413 -20.00 -4.65 2.59
N LEU A 414 -19.93 -5.97 2.45
CA LEU A 414 -21.12 -6.83 2.39
C LEU A 414 -21.91 -6.80 3.70
N GLY A 415 -21.21 -6.82 4.84
CA GLY A 415 -21.84 -6.73 6.17
C GLY A 415 -22.35 -5.34 6.51
N TYR A 416 -21.85 -4.29 5.87
CA TYR A 416 -22.29 -2.91 6.09
C TYR A 416 -23.60 -2.63 5.37
N ALA A 417 -24.65 -3.33 5.79
CA ALA A 417 -26.00 -3.26 5.25
C ALA A 417 -27.05 -3.42 6.36
N PRO A 418 -28.28 -2.90 6.18
CA PRO A 418 -29.35 -3.04 7.16
C PRO A 418 -29.77 -4.49 7.43
N GLN A 419 -29.54 -5.39 6.48
CA GLN A 419 -29.87 -6.81 6.57
C GLN A 419 -28.61 -7.65 6.49
N LEU A 420 -28.63 -8.83 7.13
CA LEU A 420 -27.52 -9.79 7.01
C LEU A 420 -27.40 -10.29 5.57
N PRO A 421 -26.17 -10.47 5.08
CA PRO A 421 -25.93 -10.90 3.71
C PRO A 421 -26.40 -12.34 3.47
N PRO A 422 -26.79 -12.66 2.21
CA PRO A 422 -27.10 -14.02 1.80
C PRO A 422 -25.92 -14.96 2.00
N HIS A 423 -26.18 -16.16 2.50
CA HIS A 423 -25.13 -17.18 2.75
C HIS A 423 -24.25 -17.46 1.52
N GLY A 424 -24.85 -17.56 0.33
CA GLY A 424 -24.10 -17.82 -0.90
C GLY A 424 -23.04 -16.77 -1.23
N GLU A 425 -23.31 -15.49 -0.96
CA GLU A 425 -22.35 -14.41 -1.16
C GLU A 425 -21.18 -14.50 -0.17
N VAL A 426 -21.47 -14.79 1.11
CA VAL A 426 -20.45 -14.97 2.15
C VAL A 426 -19.52 -16.12 1.78
N VAL A 427 -20.08 -17.26 1.39
CA VAL A 427 -19.32 -18.44 0.95
C VAL A 427 -18.53 -18.15 -0.32
N GLY A 428 -19.13 -17.47 -1.30
CA GLY A 428 -18.44 -17.08 -2.54
C GLY A 428 -17.17 -16.28 -2.28
N ILE A 429 -17.27 -15.23 -1.46
CA ILE A 429 -16.12 -14.41 -1.07
C ILE A 429 -15.09 -15.25 -0.28
N GLY A 430 -15.54 -16.11 0.63
CA GLY A 430 -14.65 -16.98 1.41
C GLY A 430 -13.84 -17.96 0.54
N LEU A 431 -14.47 -18.57 -0.46
CA LEU A 431 -13.79 -19.47 -1.41
C LEU A 431 -12.80 -18.74 -2.33
N GLU A 432 -13.13 -17.52 -2.75
CA GLU A 432 -12.20 -16.67 -3.50
C GLU A 432 -10.99 -16.27 -2.64
N ALA A 433 -11.23 -15.92 -1.37
CA ALA A 433 -10.18 -15.58 -0.41
C ALA A 433 -9.23 -16.77 -0.15
N GLU A 434 -9.79 -17.98 0.03
CA GLU A 434 -9.00 -19.21 0.19
C GLU A 434 -8.12 -19.46 -1.04
N ARG A 435 -8.67 -19.34 -2.26
CA ARG A 435 -7.91 -19.50 -3.51
C ARG A 435 -6.80 -18.45 -3.65
N ALA A 436 -7.07 -17.19 -3.31
CA ALA A 436 -6.07 -16.13 -3.35
C ALA A 436 -4.94 -16.36 -2.32
N MET A 437 -5.28 -16.80 -1.12
CA MET A 437 -4.30 -17.17 -0.10
C MET A 437 -3.41 -18.31 -0.59
N LEU A 438 -3.99 -19.41 -1.10
CA LEU A 438 -3.23 -20.55 -1.62
C LEU A 438 -2.33 -20.14 -2.78
N ALA A 439 -2.80 -19.32 -3.71
CA ALA A 439 -1.98 -18.79 -4.81
C ALA A 439 -0.79 -17.99 -4.30
N ALA A 440 -0.99 -17.11 -3.31
CA ALA A 440 0.06 -16.27 -2.74
C ALA A 440 1.09 -17.04 -1.90
N THR A 441 0.73 -18.20 -1.40
CA THR A 441 1.56 -19.03 -0.49
C THR A 441 2.16 -20.26 -1.15
N GLY A 442 1.98 -20.44 -2.48
CA GLY A 442 2.45 -21.63 -3.19
C GLY A 442 1.68 -22.90 -2.86
N GLY A 443 0.39 -22.80 -2.57
CA GLY A 443 -0.50 -23.92 -2.23
C GLY A 443 -0.58 -24.23 -0.73
N VAL A 444 0.13 -23.49 0.12
CA VAL A 444 0.15 -23.72 1.57
C VAL A 444 -1.06 -23.04 2.23
N ASN A 445 -1.81 -23.83 2.99
CA ASN A 445 -2.93 -23.32 3.80
C ASN A 445 -2.42 -22.68 5.09
N THR A 446 -2.33 -21.35 5.11
CA THR A 446 -1.81 -20.60 6.26
C THR A 446 -2.89 -20.15 7.25
N HIS A 447 -4.10 -19.79 6.79
CA HIS A 447 -5.09 -19.08 7.61
C HIS A 447 -6.56 -19.47 7.32
N LYS A 448 -6.85 -20.68 6.83
CA LYS A 448 -8.24 -21.06 6.47
C LYS A 448 -9.19 -20.97 7.66
N GLY A 449 -8.77 -21.44 8.84
CA GLY A 449 -9.57 -21.38 10.07
C GLY A 449 -9.80 -19.93 10.51
N ALA A 450 -8.75 -19.13 10.52
CA ALA A 450 -8.84 -17.70 10.82
C ALA A 450 -9.70 -16.94 9.82
N LEU A 451 -9.62 -17.25 8.51
CA LEU A 451 -10.49 -16.65 7.48
C LEU A 451 -11.97 -16.92 7.78
N PHE A 452 -12.33 -18.14 8.15
CA PHE A 452 -13.70 -18.47 8.52
C PHE A 452 -14.16 -17.69 9.76
N ALA A 453 -13.42 -17.74 10.86
CA ALA A 453 -13.79 -17.12 12.12
C ALA A 453 -13.81 -15.58 12.02
N LEU A 454 -12.73 -14.98 11.50
CA LEU A 454 -12.63 -13.53 11.31
C LEU A 454 -13.58 -13.03 10.23
N GLY A 455 -13.83 -13.79 9.17
CA GLY A 455 -14.78 -13.42 8.12
C GLY A 455 -16.19 -13.18 8.68
N LEU A 456 -16.68 -14.09 9.50
CA LEU A 456 -17.97 -13.92 10.20
C LEU A 456 -17.95 -12.73 11.17
N ALA A 457 -16.85 -12.57 11.92
CA ALA A 457 -16.69 -11.48 12.87
C ALA A 457 -16.60 -10.10 12.19
N VAL A 458 -15.96 -10.02 11.03
CA VAL A 458 -15.86 -8.80 10.19
C VAL A 458 -17.25 -8.38 9.68
N ILE A 459 -18.03 -9.34 9.17
CA ILE A 459 -19.42 -9.08 8.74
C ILE A 459 -20.25 -8.59 9.94
N ALA A 460 -20.15 -9.27 11.09
CA ALA A 460 -20.89 -8.89 12.29
C ALA A 460 -20.50 -7.50 12.81
N ALA A 461 -19.22 -7.15 12.79
CA ALA A 461 -18.74 -5.82 13.20
C ALA A 461 -19.23 -4.72 12.25
N ALA A 462 -19.21 -4.97 10.94
CA ALA A 462 -19.70 -4.03 9.95
C ALA A 462 -21.24 -3.85 10.05
N HIS A 463 -21.97 -4.94 10.26
CA HIS A 463 -23.41 -4.91 10.49
C HIS A 463 -23.77 -4.14 11.78
N ALA A 464 -23.01 -4.36 12.85
CA ALA A 464 -23.16 -3.62 14.10
C ALA A 464 -22.95 -2.10 13.90
N ALA A 465 -22.04 -1.69 13.03
CA ALA A 465 -21.81 -0.27 12.73
C ALA A 465 -23.01 0.41 12.04
N THR A 466 -23.86 -0.32 11.33
CA THR A 466 -25.12 0.21 10.77
C THR A 466 -26.27 0.22 11.77
N HIS A 467 -26.12 -0.48 12.90
CA HIS A 467 -27.15 -0.63 13.94
C HIS A 467 -26.70 -0.03 15.29
N ALA A 468 -25.96 1.08 15.25
CA ALA A 468 -25.37 1.70 16.45
C ALA A 468 -26.39 1.96 17.57
N THR A 469 -27.63 2.33 17.22
CA THR A 469 -28.76 2.47 18.18
C THR A 469 -29.27 1.12 18.68
N ALA A 470 -29.22 0.06 17.87
CA ALA A 470 -29.68 -1.28 18.25
C ALA A 470 -28.61 -2.06 19.04
N MET A 471 -27.34 -1.69 18.94
CA MET A 471 -26.27 -2.26 19.76
C MET A 471 -26.49 -2.03 21.27
N GLY A 472 -27.18 -0.95 21.64
CA GLY A 472 -27.51 -0.65 23.02
C GLY A 472 -26.30 -0.66 23.95
N ALA A 473 -26.53 -1.09 25.20
CA ALA A 473 -25.48 -1.17 26.23
C ALA A 473 -24.55 -2.40 26.13
N ASN A 474 -24.82 -3.34 25.21
CA ASN A 474 -24.05 -4.61 25.15
C ASN A 474 -23.61 -5.01 23.73
N PRO A 475 -22.59 -4.33 23.15
CA PRO A 475 -22.02 -4.69 21.85
C PRO A 475 -21.56 -6.15 21.73
N PRO A 476 -20.90 -6.77 22.73
CA PRO A 476 -20.51 -8.16 22.68
C PRO A 476 -21.65 -9.15 22.43
N ALA A 477 -22.81 -8.96 23.07
CA ALA A 477 -23.98 -9.82 22.88
C ALA A 477 -24.55 -9.71 21.46
N PHE A 478 -24.62 -8.48 20.91
CA PHE A 478 -25.06 -8.25 19.52
C PHE A 478 -24.13 -8.94 18.52
N LEU A 479 -22.81 -8.80 18.68
CA LEU A 479 -21.82 -9.43 17.80
C LEU A 479 -21.92 -10.96 17.88
N SER A 480 -22.03 -11.52 19.09
CA SER A 480 -22.18 -12.97 19.28
C SER A 480 -23.45 -13.52 18.60
N ALA A 481 -24.59 -12.86 18.80
CA ALA A 481 -25.85 -13.26 18.16
C ALA A 481 -25.79 -13.15 16.63
N THR A 482 -25.17 -12.10 16.10
CA THR A 482 -24.98 -11.90 14.65
C THR A 482 -24.10 -12.99 14.05
N ILE A 483 -23.00 -13.34 14.70
CA ILE A 483 -22.12 -14.44 14.26
C ILE A 483 -22.87 -15.76 14.25
N ALA A 484 -23.65 -16.06 15.31
CA ALA A 484 -24.46 -17.27 15.38
C ALA A 484 -25.49 -17.33 14.23
N ALA A 485 -26.18 -16.24 13.94
CA ALA A 485 -27.14 -16.15 12.85
C ALA A 485 -26.48 -16.40 11.47
N LEU A 486 -25.31 -15.83 11.23
CA LEU A 486 -24.53 -16.08 10.02
C LEU A 486 -24.08 -17.54 9.91
N ALA A 487 -23.60 -18.12 11.02
CA ALA A 487 -23.09 -19.48 11.06
C ALA A 487 -24.19 -20.54 10.93
N ALA A 488 -25.42 -20.25 11.35
CA ALA A 488 -26.56 -21.16 11.27
C ALA A 488 -26.89 -21.59 9.83
N ALA A 489 -26.59 -20.71 8.85
CA ALA A 489 -26.83 -21.00 7.44
C ALA A 489 -25.78 -21.95 6.81
N PHE A 490 -24.66 -22.21 7.46
CA PHE A 490 -23.64 -23.14 6.95
C PHE A 490 -24.06 -24.58 7.17
N PRO A 491 -24.00 -25.45 6.12
CA PRO A 491 -24.32 -26.86 6.29
C PRO A 491 -23.22 -27.57 7.11
N ASP A 492 -23.56 -28.72 7.67
CA ASP A 492 -22.57 -29.58 8.29
C ASP A 492 -21.57 -30.10 7.23
N THR A 493 -20.31 -29.78 7.43
CA THR A 493 -19.25 -30.16 6.50
C THR A 493 -18.72 -31.55 6.84
N GLN A 494 -18.78 -32.49 5.86
CA GLN A 494 -18.12 -33.79 5.96
C GLN A 494 -16.68 -33.69 5.42
N GLY A 495 -15.77 -34.51 6.00
CA GLY A 495 -14.39 -34.61 5.52
C GLY A 495 -13.42 -33.48 5.94
N THR A 496 -13.87 -32.51 6.74
CA THR A 496 -12.98 -31.52 7.37
C THR A 496 -12.22 -32.08 8.56
N HIS A 497 -11.11 -31.42 8.97
CA HIS A 497 -10.39 -31.81 10.19
C HIS A 497 -11.31 -31.86 11.43
N GLY A 498 -12.23 -30.88 11.55
CA GLY A 498 -13.18 -30.83 12.65
C GLY A 498 -14.18 -31.99 12.63
N SER A 499 -14.71 -32.40 11.48
CA SER A 499 -15.63 -33.53 11.37
C SER A 499 -14.92 -34.88 11.62
N ARG A 500 -13.67 -35.04 11.17
CA ARG A 500 -12.84 -36.22 11.45
C ARG A 500 -12.53 -36.33 12.94
N ALA A 501 -12.12 -35.22 13.57
CA ALA A 501 -11.85 -35.18 15.00
C ALA A 501 -13.08 -35.59 15.83
N LYS A 502 -14.29 -35.17 15.44
CA LYS A 502 -15.55 -35.57 16.08
C LYS A 502 -15.79 -37.09 15.96
N VAL A 503 -15.55 -37.66 14.78
CA VAL A 503 -15.70 -39.11 14.57
C VAL A 503 -14.68 -39.91 15.41
N GLU A 504 -13.43 -39.45 15.46
CA GLU A 504 -12.36 -40.07 16.25
C GLU A 504 -12.63 -39.95 17.76
N ALA A 505 -13.23 -38.86 18.23
CA ALA A 505 -13.54 -38.65 19.64
C ALA A 505 -14.77 -39.43 20.14
N SER A 506 -15.69 -39.81 19.25
CA SER A 506 -16.88 -40.57 19.59
C SER A 506 -16.51 -42.08 19.77
N PRO A 507 -16.81 -42.75 20.89
CA PRO A 507 -17.71 -42.37 22.00
C PRO A 507 -17.01 -41.72 23.21
N VAL A 508 -15.76 -41.32 23.11
CA VAL A 508 -14.93 -40.90 24.26
C VAL A 508 -15.22 -39.47 24.73
N ALA A 509 -15.48 -38.54 23.78
CA ALA A 509 -15.80 -37.16 24.11
C ALA A 509 -16.61 -36.51 22.99
N THR A 510 -17.42 -35.50 23.32
CA THR A 510 -18.09 -34.62 22.37
C THR A 510 -17.16 -33.42 22.08
N LEU A 511 -16.52 -33.39 20.93
CA LEU A 511 -15.68 -32.27 20.50
C LEU A 511 -16.49 -31.24 19.73
N LYS A 512 -16.18 -29.95 19.95
CA LYS A 512 -16.75 -28.83 19.19
C LYS A 512 -15.83 -28.46 18.03
N SER A 513 -16.36 -28.47 16.81
CA SER A 513 -15.65 -27.95 15.63
C SER A 513 -15.68 -26.42 15.59
N ALA A 514 -14.93 -25.81 14.67
CA ALA A 514 -14.97 -24.37 14.42
C ALA A 514 -16.41 -23.90 14.05
N LEU A 515 -17.17 -24.70 13.29
CA LEU A 515 -18.56 -24.39 12.93
C LEU A 515 -19.50 -24.45 14.15
N ASP A 516 -19.33 -25.43 15.06
CA ASP A 516 -20.15 -25.50 16.28
C ASP A 516 -19.91 -24.28 17.17
N ASN A 517 -18.64 -23.89 17.36
CA ASN A 517 -18.31 -22.68 18.12
C ASN A 517 -18.89 -21.41 17.48
N ALA A 518 -18.89 -21.33 16.15
CA ALA A 518 -19.48 -20.20 15.41
C ALA A 518 -21.02 -20.17 15.55
N ARG A 519 -21.70 -21.31 15.47
CA ARG A 519 -23.16 -21.44 15.68
C ARG A 519 -23.59 -21.06 17.08
N GLU A 520 -22.72 -21.27 18.07
CA GLU A 520 -22.91 -20.78 19.44
C GLU A 520 -22.48 -19.31 19.60
N GLY A 521 -22.16 -18.62 18.50
CA GLY A 521 -21.74 -17.21 18.52
C GLY A 521 -20.41 -17.00 19.24
N TYR A 522 -19.55 -18.01 19.32
CA TYR A 522 -18.32 -17.98 20.11
C TYR A 522 -18.56 -17.54 21.56
N ALA A 523 -19.62 -18.04 22.21
CA ALA A 523 -20.07 -17.62 23.54
C ALA A 523 -18.93 -17.58 24.56
N ARG A 524 -18.02 -18.58 24.55
CA ARG A 524 -16.87 -18.65 25.45
C ARG A 524 -15.87 -17.50 25.21
N LEU A 525 -15.65 -17.12 23.96
CA LEU A 525 -14.76 -16.03 23.61
C LEU A 525 -15.27 -14.71 24.22
N PHE A 526 -16.54 -14.41 24.07
CA PHE A 526 -17.13 -13.18 24.61
C PHE A 526 -17.27 -13.17 26.13
N ALA A 527 -17.55 -14.32 26.74
CA ALA A 527 -17.74 -14.43 28.19
C ALA A 527 -16.42 -14.44 28.98
N ASP A 528 -15.33 -14.93 28.38
CA ASP A 528 -14.08 -15.18 29.11
C ASP A 528 -12.82 -14.61 28.41
N TRP A 529 -12.49 -15.07 27.21
CA TRP A 529 -11.18 -14.76 26.60
C TRP A 529 -11.02 -13.29 26.24
N LEU A 530 -12.06 -12.65 25.73
CA LEU A 530 -12.06 -11.24 25.39
C LEU A 530 -11.97 -10.35 26.65
N PRO A 531 -12.77 -10.54 27.72
CA PRO A 531 -12.59 -9.84 28.99
C PRO A 531 -11.22 -10.05 29.62
N PHE A 532 -10.68 -11.28 29.56
CA PHE A 532 -9.35 -11.59 30.07
C PHE A 532 -8.27 -10.80 29.32
N TYR A 533 -8.29 -10.83 27.99
CA TYR A 533 -7.36 -10.03 27.17
C TYR A 533 -7.48 -8.55 27.46
N ALA A 534 -8.69 -8.02 27.51
CA ALA A 534 -8.95 -6.61 27.79
C ALA A 534 -8.41 -6.18 29.17
N ALA A 535 -8.56 -7.00 30.20
CA ALA A 535 -8.00 -6.74 31.54
C ALA A 535 -6.47 -6.66 31.50
N ARG A 536 -5.81 -7.59 30.81
CA ARG A 536 -4.35 -7.62 30.63
C ARG A 536 -3.85 -6.40 29.87
N ARG A 537 -4.55 -6.01 28.79
CA ARG A 537 -4.21 -4.81 28.00
C ARG A 537 -4.35 -3.52 28.82
N ARG A 538 -5.37 -3.41 29.67
CA ARG A 538 -5.51 -2.28 30.59
C ARG A 538 -4.41 -2.22 31.64
N ALA A 539 -3.93 -3.37 32.08
CA ALA A 539 -2.80 -3.48 33.02
C ALA A 539 -1.43 -3.26 32.34
N ASN A 540 -1.37 -2.93 31.03
CA ASN A 540 -0.15 -2.80 30.23
C ASN A 540 0.73 -4.08 30.25
N ASP A 541 0.11 -5.26 30.38
CA ASP A 541 0.82 -6.53 30.34
C ASP A 541 1.35 -6.79 28.92
N THR A 542 2.68 -6.79 28.76
CA THR A 542 3.35 -7.05 27.49
C THR A 542 3.09 -8.47 26.97
N TYR A 543 2.83 -9.41 27.87
CA TYR A 543 2.51 -10.80 27.58
C TYR A 543 1.01 -11.07 27.46
N ALA A 544 0.18 -10.02 27.34
CA ALA A 544 -1.28 -10.18 27.17
C ALA A 544 -1.67 -11.18 26.04
N PRO A 545 -1.08 -11.14 24.83
CA PRO A 545 -1.37 -12.13 23.79
C PRO A 545 -0.97 -13.56 24.18
N HIS A 546 0.21 -13.74 24.80
CA HIS A 546 0.70 -15.07 25.20
C HIS A 546 -0.17 -15.70 26.29
N ARG A 547 -0.51 -14.93 27.33
CA ARG A 547 -1.39 -15.41 28.40
C ARG A 547 -2.80 -15.72 27.87
N THR A 548 -3.27 -14.94 26.90
CA THR A 548 -4.58 -15.20 26.26
C THR A 548 -4.51 -16.46 25.40
N LEU A 549 -3.42 -16.67 24.64
CA LEU A 549 -3.22 -17.91 23.89
C LEU A 549 -3.23 -19.14 24.82
N LEU A 550 -2.50 -19.09 25.93
CA LEU A 550 -2.51 -20.16 26.95
C LEU A 550 -3.90 -20.38 27.54
N ARG A 551 -4.66 -19.31 27.81
CA ARG A 551 -6.04 -19.38 28.28
C ARG A 551 -6.93 -20.11 27.29
N ILE A 552 -6.82 -19.76 25.99
CA ILE A 552 -7.56 -20.39 24.90
C ILE A 552 -7.15 -21.87 24.80
N MET A 553 -5.85 -22.18 24.77
CA MET A 553 -5.34 -23.56 24.70
C MET A 553 -5.78 -24.43 25.89
N ALA A 554 -5.95 -23.83 27.07
CA ALA A 554 -6.40 -24.55 28.27
C ALA A 554 -7.89 -24.99 28.19
N GLU A 555 -8.65 -24.44 27.23
CA GLU A 555 -10.12 -24.57 27.20
C GLU A 555 -10.69 -25.04 25.86
N LEU A 556 -10.11 -24.57 24.73
CA LEU A 556 -10.58 -24.89 23.39
C LEU A 556 -10.36 -26.39 23.05
N ASP A 557 -11.32 -27.00 22.39
CA ASP A 557 -11.12 -28.26 21.71
C ASP A 557 -10.40 -28.02 20.39
N ASP A 558 -9.07 -27.99 20.43
CA ASP A 558 -8.27 -27.66 19.25
C ASP A 558 -8.18 -28.88 18.32
N THR A 559 -9.04 -28.92 17.31
CA THR A 559 -9.13 -30.00 16.34
C THR A 559 -7.87 -30.19 15.50
N ASN A 560 -6.98 -29.19 15.41
CA ASN A 560 -5.68 -29.36 14.74
C ASN A 560 -4.74 -30.24 15.55
N ILE A 561 -4.78 -30.15 16.88
CA ILE A 561 -4.02 -31.04 17.75
C ILE A 561 -4.53 -32.47 17.62
N VAL A 562 -5.85 -32.66 17.66
CA VAL A 562 -6.47 -34.00 17.50
C VAL A 562 -6.10 -34.60 16.13
N HIS A 563 -6.16 -33.82 15.07
CA HIS A 563 -5.81 -34.25 13.72
C HIS A 563 -4.34 -34.66 13.57
N ARG A 564 -3.41 -33.98 14.25
CA ARG A 564 -1.97 -34.30 14.24
C ARG A 564 -1.56 -35.40 15.21
N SER A 565 -2.37 -35.71 16.21
CA SER A 565 -2.03 -36.64 17.28
C SER A 565 -3.25 -37.42 17.79
N SER A 566 -3.85 -36.99 18.92
CA SER A 566 -5.01 -37.67 19.54
C SER A 566 -5.79 -36.72 20.46
N VAL A 567 -6.98 -37.20 20.90
CA VAL A 567 -7.78 -36.54 21.94
C VAL A 567 -7.02 -36.48 23.27
N ASP A 568 -6.34 -37.55 23.66
CA ASP A 568 -5.56 -37.58 24.90
C ASP A 568 -4.42 -36.56 24.88
N THR A 569 -3.77 -36.39 23.73
CA THR A 569 -2.73 -35.35 23.56
C THR A 569 -3.33 -33.96 23.72
N MET A 570 -4.51 -33.69 23.16
CA MET A 570 -5.19 -32.40 23.32
C MET A 570 -5.51 -32.14 24.80
N ILE A 571 -5.98 -33.15 25.55
CA ILE A 571 -6.23 -33.05 27.00
C ILE A 571 -4.93 -32.71 27.75
N GLN A 572 -3.81 -33.35 27.42
CA GLN A 572 -2.50 -33.05 27.99
C GLN A 572 -2.07 -31.61 27.70
N VAL A 573 -2.25 -31.14 26.47
CA VAL A 573 -1.96 -29.76 26.07
C VAL A 573 -2.79 -28.76 26.88
N LYS A 574 -4.09 -29.03 27.08
CA LYS A 574 -4.95 -28.19 27.93
C LYS A 574 -4.42 -28.11 29.38
N MET A 575 -3.99 -29.24 29.95
CA MET A 575 -3.43 -29.27 31.30
C MET A 575 -2.11 -28.46 31.39
N GLN A 576 -1.19 -28.69 30.44
CA GLN A 576 0.08 -27.97 30.39
C GLN A 576 -0.12 -26.45 30.21
N ALA A 577 -1.04 -26.03 29.31
CA ALA A 577 -1.35 -24.63 29.10
C ALA A 577 -1.93 -23.97 30.36
N ARG A 578 -2.82 -24.67 31.09
CA ARG A 578 -3.38 -24.20 32.37
C ARG A 578 -2.31 -24.05 33.43
N GLN A 579 -1.41 -25.02 33.56
CA GLN A 579 -0.30 -24.97 34.51
C GLN A 579 0.61 -23.78 34.20
N LEU A 580 1.05 -23.61 32.96
CA LEU A 580 1.92 -22.51 32.55
C LEU A 580 1.22 -21.14 32.66
N LEU A 581 -0.11 -21.07 32.46
CA LEU A 581 -0.85 -19.83 32.67
C LEU A 581 -0.85 -19.39 34.14
N ASN A 582 -0.94 -20.35 35.07
CA ASN A 582 -0.91 -20.09 36.51
C ASN A 582 0.50 -19.67 37.00
N ASP A 583 1.53 -20.32 36.48
CA ASP A 583 2.94 -20.04 36.79
C ASP A 583 3.67 -19.53 35.53
N PHE A 584 3.22 -18.38 35.04
CA PHE A 584 3.64 -17.85 33.76
C PHE A 584 5.09 -17.36 33.79
N SER A 585 5.89 -17.91 32.87
CA SER A 585 7.25 -17.45 32.61
C SER A 585 7.63 -17.59 31.13
N GLU A 586 8.52 -16.72 30.64
CA GLU A 586 9.02 -16.80 29.27
C GLU A 586 9.84 -18.08 29.03
N PRO A 587 10.73 -18.53 29.96
CA PRO A 587 11.38 -19.83 29.85
C PRO A 587 10.40 -21.00 29.77
N GLY A 588 9.26 -20.91 30.47
CA GLY A 588 8.17 -21.89 30.41
C GLY A 588 7.51 -21.94 29.03
N LEU A 589 7.27 -20.79 28.40
CA LEU A 589 6.79 -20.72 27.00
C LEU A 589 7.78 -21.36 26.04
N GLU A 590 9.06 -21.07 26.18
CA GLU A 590 10.11 -21.67 25.34
C GLU A 590 10.24 -23.19 25.52
N ALA A 591 10.13 -23.67 26.76
CA ALA A 591 10.14 -25.09 27.05
C ALA A 591 8.93 -25.78 26.43
N MET A 592 7.75 -25.15 26.50
CA MET A 592 6.53 -25.65 25.88
C MET A 592 6.66 -25.65 24.34
N ASN A 593 7.24 -24.61 23.74
CA ASN A 593 7.49 -24.55 22.31
C ASN A 593 8.40 -25.71 21.85
N ARG A 594 9.54 -25.91 22.50
CA ARG A 594 10.44 -27.04 22.19
C ARG A 594 9.74 -28.39 22.30
N SER A 595 8.93 -28.59 23.34
CA SER A 595 8.16 -29.83 23.51
C SER A 595 7.15 -30.05 22.37
N PHE A 596 6.47 -28.97 21.94
CA PHE A 596 5.48 -29.07 20.85
C PHE A 596 6.14 -29.35 19.51
N ILE A 597 7.27 -28.69 19.20
CA ILE A 597 8.05 -28.96 17.98
C ILE A 597 8.48 -30.42 17.92
N MET A 598 9.06 -30.98 19.02
CA MET A 598 9.48 -32.38 19.07
C MET A 598 8.32 -33.36 18.89
N ARG A 599 7.12 -33.00 19.33
CA ARG A 599 5.91 -33.83 19.24
C ARG A 599 5.05 -33.55 18.02
N ASN A 600 5.49 -32.64 17.12
CA ASN A 600 4.75 -32.18 15.93
C ASN A 600 3.35 -31.66 16.26
N LEU A 601 3.21 -30.92 17.37
CA LEU A 601 1.93 -30.33 17.81
C LEU A 601 1.82 -28.90 17.37
N SER A 602 0.67 -28.51 16.80
CA SER A 602 0.36 -27.15 16.40
C SER A 602 -1.06 -26.78 16.82
N PRO A 603 -1.21 -25.88 17.81
CA PRO A 603 -2.52 -25.42 18.28
C PRO A 603 -3.09 -24.32 17.36
N GLY A 604 -3.32 -24.65 16.08
CA GLY A 604 -3.75 -23.70 15.05
C GLY A 604 -5.13 -23.10 15.33
N GLY A 605 -6.07 -23.90 15.87
CA GLY A 605 -7.38 -23.38 16.27
C GLY A 605 -7.30 -22.35 17.40
N SER A 606 -6.34 -22.52 18.31
CA SER A 606 -6.09 -21.56 19.39
C SER A 606 -5.49 -20.24 18.86
N ALA A 607 -4.64 -20.32 17.84
CA ALA A 607 -4.10 -19.16 17.12
C ALA A 607 -5.20 -18.37 16.39
N ASP A 608 -6.10 -19.08 15.69
CA ASP A 608 -7.27 -18.47 15.02
C ASP A 608 -8.14 -17.70 16.04
N MET A 609 -8.39 -18.28 17.21
CA MET A 609 -9.17 -17.64 18.28
C MET A 609 -8.43 -16.44 18.90
N LEU A 610 -7.11 -16.50 19.05
CA LEU A 610 -6.33 -15.35 19.50
C LEU A 610 -6.48 -14.17 18.52
N SER A 611 -6.37 -14.44 17.22
CA SER A 611 -6.61 -13.42 16.19
C SER A 611 -8.01 -12.79 16.34
N MET A 612 -9.03 -13.62 16.58
CA MET A 612 -10.39 -13.17 16.77
C MET A 612 -10.56 -12.33 18.04
N VAL A 613 -9.93 -12.70 19.15
CA VAL A 613 -9.93 -11.92 20.41
C VAL A 613 -9.27 -10.56 20.19
N VAL A 614 -8.11 -10.52 19.52
CA VAL A 614 -7.40 -9.25 19.21
C VAL A 614 -8.25 -8.35 18.33
N PHE A 615 -8.91 -8.90 17.32
CA PHE A 615 -9.82 -8.17 16.44
C PHE A 615 -11.01 -7.57 17.22
N LEU A 616 -11.74 -8.42 17.94
CA LEU A 616 -12.94 -8.02 18.68
C LEU A 616 -12.61 -7.03 19.80
N TYR A 617 -11.46 -7.13 20.43
CA TYR A 617 -10.99 -6.11 21.37
C TYR A 617 -10.87 -4.74 20.70
N GLY A 618 -10.35 -4.69 19.46
CA GLY A 618 -10.27 -3.44 18.67
C GLY A 618 -11.64 -2.87 18.30
N ILE A 619 -12.64 -3.73 18.13
CA ILE A 619 -14.02 -3.34 17.79
C ILE A 619 -14.79 -2.87 19.04
N THR A 620 -14.66 -3.58 20.16
CA THR A 620 -15.48 -3.36 21.37
C THR A 620 -14.85 -2.46 22.43
N ARG A 621 -13.58 -2.12 22.28
CA ARG A 621 -12.87 -1.23 23.22
C ARG A 621 -13.49 0.16 23.19
N GLN A 622 -13.96 0.60 24.35
CA GLN A 622 -14.37 1.98 24.64
C GLN A 622 -13.18 2.85 25.01
#